data_4e50f625e047899a865580c23181a248
#
_entry.id   4e50f625e047899a865580c23181a248
#
_cell.length_a   1.000
_cell.length_b   1.000
_cell.length_c   1.000
_cell.angle_alpha   90.00
_cell.angle_beta   90.00
_cell.angle_gamma   90.00
#
_symmetry.space_group_name_H-M   'P 1'
#
loop_
_entity.id
_entity.type
_entity.pdbx_description
1 polymer ?
#
loop_
_entity_poly.entity_id
_entity_poly.type
_entity_poly.pdbx_seq_one_letter_code
_entity_poly.pdbx_strand_id
1 'polypeptide(L)'
;MDAFKGPKVDKVVFIPSVAITLFLAVYFVINPEDSLVKLSAVFTYMTDDLGWTYVWFTLAAFGSALYLILGKYGKRKLGNEQDKPDFSTFSWIGMIFTASTGSSLLYWGMIEWIYFWKSPPLGAEVGSWQAAELASAYGMFHWGFTAWAMYAVVSIAIAYAYHVKKKPILRLSEATRGILGDRVDGPIGKAIDIFFMFGLIGGVTTSMGLGTPMLTAGICKLTGLEHTQTLEIIVITTWTLSIGFTLLFGLERGIRRMSDLNIYLAFGVLGFLLFFGGHFLFIVNHTTSAVGTIFQNFMIMSFWTDAVGQSKHPQWWTVFYWAWWVVYAPAMGLYIAKISRGRTIRQTVLGSVFWGTLGSWIFFAILGNHSMGLYLSATRPESFSGPALNVIEIFDNVGVSWAIVESVAAAPLGSIVLAAFVLLAFISMVTGQTTIAFTLASVCTKELKEEDEPARWNSFFWALVLGSISVSLLLFNALQPLQTTSIVAAFPLMGVLILVALSFFKMIREDDAKAGGAGEE
;
A
#
# COMPACT_ATOMS: atom_id res chain seq x y z
N MET A 1 17.98 0.03 -30.66
CA MET A 1 19.27 -0.19 -29.97
C MET A 1 19.47 0.70 -28.73
N ASP A 2 18.72 1.79 -28.55
CA ASP A 2 18.91 2.70 -27.40
C ASP A 2 18.29 2.22 -26.07
N ALA A 3 17.37 1.27 -26.09
CA ALA A 3 16.75 0.72 -24.88
C ALA A 3 17.74 0.00 -23.93
N PHE A 4 18.91 -0.39 -24.44
CA PHE A 4 19.98 -1.06 -23.68
C PHE A 4 21.11 -0.10 -23.27
N LYS A 5 21.06 1.16 -23.71
CA LYS A 5 21.97 2.22 -23.26
C LYS A 5 21.36 2.89 -22.04
N GLY A 6 22.07 2.96 -20.95
CA GLY A 6 21.64 3.62 -19.73
C GLY A 6 22.69 3.49 -18.63
N PRO A 7 22.46 4.08 -17.45
CA PRO A 7 23.37 3.99 -16.32
C PRO A 7 23.66 2.53 -15.94
N LYS A 8 24.87 2.27 -15.47
CA LYS A 8 25.34 0.90 -15.13
C LYS A 8 24.57 0.34 -13.93
N VAL A 9 24.19 -0.94 -14.03
CA VAL A 9 23.55 -1.66 -12.92
C VAL A 9 24.56 -1.94 -11.80
N ASP A 10 24.14 -1.76 -10.56
CA ASP A 10 24.88 -2.15 -9.37
C ASP A 10 24.72 -3.66 -9.12
N LYS A 11 25.68 -4.44 -9.62
CA LYS A 11 25.64 -5.90 -9.55
C LYS A 11 25.58 -6.43 -8.10
N VAL A 12 26.10 -5.67 -7.13
CA VAL A 12 26.12 -6.09 -5.70
C VAL A 12 24.71 -6.02 -5.10
N VAL A 13 23.85 -5.12 -5.56
CA VAL A 13 22.45 -5.04 -5.15
C VAL A 13 21.57 -5.92 -6.06
N PHE A 14 21.78 -5.83 -7.39
CA PHE A 14 20.95 -6.52 -8.38
C PHE A 14 21.00 -8.05 -8.27
N ILE A 15 22.21 -8.64 -8.29
CA ILE A 15 22.36 -10.10 -8.36
C ILE A 15 21.77 -10.81 -7.14
N PRO A 16 22.07 -10.40 -5.89
CA PRO A 16 21.45 -11.05 -4.72
C PRO A 16 19.93 -10.91 -4.70
N SER A 17 19.41 -9.72 -5.02
CA SER A 17 17.97 -9.48 -5.01
C SER A 17 17.24 -10.37 -6.03
N VAL A 18 17.76 -10.47 -7.25
CA VAL A 18 17.20 -11.35 -8.28
C VAL A 18 17.33 -12.83 -7.88
N ALA A 19 18.54 -13.24 -7.44
CA ALA A 19 18.82 -14.63 -7.11
C ALA A 19 17.90 -15.15 -5.99
N ILE A 20 17.74 -14.39 -4.92
CA ILE A 20 16.87 -14.78 -3.80
C ILE A 20 15.39 -14.80 -4.24
N THR A 21 14.93 -13.78 -4.98
CA THR A 21 13.54 -13.72 -5.45
C THR A 21 13.20 -14.90 -6.36
N LEU A 22 14.05 -15.17 -7.35
CA LEU A 22 13.82 -16.29 -8.27
C LEU A 22 13.98 -17.65 -7.57
N PHE A 23 14.94 -17.76 -6.63
CA PHE A 23 15.07 -18.97 -5.81
C PHE A 23 13.77 -19.25 -5.04
N LEU A 24 13.21 -18.26 -4.38
CA LEU A 24 11.94 -18.40 -3.65
C LEU A 24 10.78 -18.75 -4.59
N ALA A 25 10.68 -18.07 -5.75
CA ALA A 25 9.65 -18.37 -6.74
C ALA A 25 9.71 -19.82 -7.22
N VAL A 26 10.91 -20.30 -7.58
CA VAL A 26 11.13 -21.68 -8.03
C VAL A 26 10.87 -22.68 -6.89
N TYR A 27 11.34 -22.36 -5.67
CA TYR A 27 11.11 -23.22 -4.50
C TYR A 27 9.64 -23.40 -4.19
N PHE A 28 8.85 -22.33 -4.24
CA PHE A 28 7.41 -22.37 -4.00
C PHE A 28 6.67 -23.22 -5.04
N VAL A 29 7.08 -23.15 -6.32
CA VAL A 29 6.48 -23.95 -7.39
C VAL A 29 6.81 -25.44 -7.26
N ILE A 30 8.07 -25.76 -6.91
CA ILE A 30 8.53 -27.16 -6.84
C ILE A 30 8.07 -27.85 -5.55
N ASN A 31 7.96 -27.11 -4.44
CA ASN A 31 7.64 -27.66 -3.12
C ASN A 31 6.43 -26.93 -2.48
N PRO A 32 5.23 -26.96 -3.07
CA PRO A 32 4.10 -26.16 -2.59
C PRO A 32 3.66 -26.54 -1.16
N GLU A 33 3.56 -27.82 -0.83
CA GLU A 33 3.13 -28.28 0.50
C GLU A 33 4.13 -27.90 1.59
N ASP A 34 5.43 -28.15 1.37
CA ASP A 34 6.48 -27.78 2.30
C ASP A 34 6.58 -26.26 2.46
N SER A 35 6.35 -25.52 1.38
CA SER A 35 6.29 -24.04 1.40
C SER A 35 5.14 -23.54 2.26
N LEU A 36 3.95 -24.11 2.15
CA LEU A 36 2.80 -23.74 2.99
C LEU A 36 3.10 -23.97 4.48
N VAL A 37 3.67 -25.12 4.83
CA VAL A 37 4.04 -25.43 6.22
C VAL A 37 5.06 -24.43 6.75
N LYS A 38 6.12 -24.16 5.98
CA LYS A 38 7.16 -23.21 6.38
C LYS A 38 6.64 -21.77 6.47
N LEU A 39 5.86 -21.32 5.49
CA LEU A 39 5.25 -19.99 5.51
C LEU A 39 4.30 -19.83 6.70
N SER A 40 3.51 -20.85 7.02
CA SER A 40 2.63 -20.84 8.20
C SER A 40 3.42 -20.76 9.51
N ALA A 41 4.49 -21.53 9.65
CA ALA A 41 5.35 -21.49 10.84
C ALA A 41 6.03 -20.10 10.99
N VAL A 42 6.52 -19.53 9.89
CA VAL A 42 7.11 -18.19 9.87
C VAL A 42 6.06 -17.13 10.19
N PHE A 43 4.85 -17.24 9.61
CA PHE A 43 3.74 -16.35 9.94
C PHE A 43 3.47 -16.33 11.44
N THR A 44 3.27 -17.51 12.04
CA THR A 44 2.99 -17.64 13.47
C THR A 44 4.11 -17.01 14.32
N TYR A 45 5.37 -17.35 14.05
CA TYR A 45 6.50 -16.76 14.77
C TYR A 45 6.54 -15.23 14.66
N MET A 46 6.36 -14.70 13.44
CA MET A 46 6.44 -13.25 13.21
C MET A 46 5.26 -12.49 13.82
N THR A 47 4.08 -13.08 13.88
CA THR A 47 2.88 -12.41 14.37
C THR A 47 2.62 -12.63 15.86
N ASP A 48 2.88 -13.82 16.38
CA ASP A 48 2.65 -14.16 17.79
C ASP A 48 3.82 -13.70 18.67
N ASP A 49 5.06 -14.02 18.28
CA ASP A 49 6.24 -13.72 19.10
C ASP A 49 6.77 -12.29 18.85
N LEU A 50 6.72 -11.80 17.59
CA LEU A 50 7.29 -10.51 17.21
C LEU A 50 6.23 -9.45 16.84
N GLY A 51 4.94 -9.79 16.85
CA GLY A 51 3.86 -8.88 16.42
C GLY A 51 3.82 -7.55 17.19
N TRP A 52 4.15 -7.56 18.48
CA TRP A 52 4.24 -6.35 19.30
C TRP A 52 5.27 -5.33 18.76
N THR A 53 6.30 -5.77 18.03
CA THR A 53 7.31 -4.87 17.44
C THR A 53 6.71 -4.00 16.35
N TYR A 54 5.82 -4.55 15.51
CA TYR A 54 5.10 -3.80 14.48
C TYR A 54 4.18 -2.76 15.10
N VAL A 55 3.48 -3.13 16.17
CA VAL A 55 2.60 -2.21 16.92
C VAL A 55 3.42 -1.02 17.46
N TRP A 56 4.51 -1.27 18.17
CA TRP A 56 5.35 -0.19 18.71
C TRP A 56 6.02 0.64 17.63
N PHE A 57 6.46 0.03 16.52
CA PHE A 57 7.03 0.76 15.40
C PHE A 57 6.03 1.77 14.81
N THR A 58 4.80 1.34 14.56
CA THR A 58 3.78 2.21 13.97
C THR A 58 3.33 3.31 14.92
N LEU A 59 3.24 3.02 16.21
CA LEU A 59 2.97 4.03 17.24
C LEU A 59 4.10 5.07 17.33
N ALA A 60 5.34 4.63 17.25
CA ALA A 60 6.50 5.54 17.22
C ALA A 60 6.47 6.42 15.96
N ALA A 61 6.10 5.86 14.80
CA ALA A 61 5.92 6.63 13.56
C ALA A 61 4.78 7.66 13.70
N PHE A 62 3.62 7.25 14.24
CA PHE A 62 2.50 8.15 14.49
C PHE A 62 2.86 9.28 15.48
N GLY A 63 3.51 8.94 16.60
CA GLY A 63 4.02 9.92 17.56
C GLY A 63 5.05 10.87 16.94
N SER A 64 5.93 10.36 16.07
CA SER A 64 6.87 11.19 15.31
C SER A 64 6.18 12.16 14.36
N ALA A 65 5.12 11.70 13.67
CA ALA A 65 4.31 12.57 12.80
C ALA A 65 3.63 13.68 13.61
N LEU A 66 3.02 13.35 14.77
CA LEU A 66 2.44 14.36 15.67
C LEU A 66 3.51 15.36 16.16
N TYR A 67 4.69 14.89 16.54
CA TYR A 67 5.79 15.76 16.93
C TYR A 67 6.22 16.70 15.80
N LEU A 68 6.26 16.24 14.56
CA LEU A 68 6.60 17.05 13.40
C LEU A 68 5.51 18.08 13.06
N ILE A 69 4.25 17.76 13.31
CA ILE A 69 3.11 18.68 13.12
C ILE A 69 3.12 19.76 14.20
N LEU A 70 3.25 19.39 15.46
CA LEU A 70 3.05 20.27 16.60
C LEU A 70 4.36 20.97 17.06
N GLY A 71 5.49 20.30 16.85
CA GLY A 71 6.80 20.71 17.35
C GLY A 71 7.46 21.83 16.56
N LYS A 72 8.64 22.23 17.03
CA LYS A 72 9.43 23.36 16.51
C LYS A 72 9.87 23.19 15.05
N TYR A 73 10.09 21.94 14.61
CA TYR A 73 10.56 21.65 13.26
C TYR A 73 9.47 21.81 12.19
N GLY A 74 8.21 21.83 12.58
CA GLY A 74 7.08 21.89 11.66
C GLY A 74 7.09 23.11 10.71
N LYS A 75 7.72 24.21 11.10
CA LYS A 75 7.83 25.43 10.30
C LYS A 75 8.98 25.41 9.27
N ARG A 76 9.94 24.47 9.40
CA ARG A 76 11.07 24.36 8.47
C ARG A 76 10.59 23.99 7.07
N LYS A 77 11.15 24.62 6.05
CA LYS A 77 10.89 24.32 4.64
C LYS A 77 11.71 23.13 4.16
N LEU A 78 11.13 22.37 3.27
CA LEU A 78 11.79 21.33 2.48
C LEU A 78 12.40 21.97 1.22
N GLY A 79 13.61 22.50 1.37
CA GLY A 79 14.33 23.29 0.37
C GLY A 79 14.96 24.54 0.99
N ASN A 80 15.28 25.55 0.16
CA ASN A 80 15.76 26.82 0.64
C ASN A 80 14.59 27.66 1.19
N GLU A 81 14.89 28.66 2.06
CA GLU A 81 13.84 29.51 2.64
C GLU A 81 13.03 30.30 1.59
N GLN A 82 13.63 30.62 0.45
CA GLN A 82 12.98 31.35 -0.65
C GLN A 82 12.25 30.43 -1.64
N ASP A 83 12.44 29.09 -1.56
CA ASP A 83 11.79 28.15 -2.48
C ASP A 83 10.28 28.25 -2.34
N LYS A 84 9.60 28.32 -3.49
CA LYS A 84 8.14 28.19 -3.57
C LYS A 84 7.77 26.73 -3.84
N PRO A 85 6.58 26.27 -3.42
CA PRO A 85 6.12 24.95 -3.80
C PRO A 85 6.09 24.76 -5.31
N ASP A 86 6.63 23.64 -5.81
CA ASP A 86 6.66 23.29 -7.23
C ASP A 86 5.26 23.05 -7.80
N PHE A 87 4.31 22.65 -6.95
CA PHE A 87 2.92 22.39 -7.30
C PHE A 87 1.97 23.28 -6.51
N SER A 88 0.87 23.70 -7.15
CA SER A 88 -0.22 24.35 -6.43
C SER A 88 -0.73 23.46 -5.30
N THR A 89 -1.33 24.04 -4.26
CA THR A 89 -1.86 23.25 -3.14
C THR A 89 -2.94 22.25 -3.60
N PHE A 90 -3.79 22.66 -4.53
CA PHE A 90 -4.83 21.78 -5.10
C PHE A 90 -4.23 20.57 -5.84
N SER A 91 -3.25 20.80 -6.74
CA SER A 91 -2.58 19.72 -7.46
C SER A 91 -1.83 18.78 -6.52
N TRP A 92 -1.15 19.33 -5.51
CA TRP A 92 -0.41 18.55 -4.54
C TRP A 92 -1.33 17.67 -3.67
N ILE A 93 -2.47 18.21 -3.22
CA ILE A 93 -3.50 17.43 -2.52
C ILE A 93 -4.01 16.31 -3.43
N GLY A 94 -4.34 16.61 -4.67
CA GLY A 94 -4.76 15.64 -5.65
C GLY A 94 -3.74 14.52 -5.86
N MET A 95 -2.44 14.85 -5.93
CA MET A 95 -1.36 13.86 -6.05
C MET A 95 -1.28 12.92 -4.84
N ILE A 96 -1.42 13.44 -3.61
CA ILE A 96 -1.43 12.61 -2.38
C ILE A 96 -2.68 11.75 -2.32
N PHE A 97 -3.84 12.34 -2.61
CA PHE A 97 -5.11 11.63 -2.64
C PHE A 97 -5.08 10.47 -3.65
N THR A 98 -4.59 10.74 -4.86
CA THR A 98 -4.51 9.71 -5.91
C THR A 98 -3.44 8.66 -5.63
N ALA A 99 -2.38 9.00 -4.93
CA ALA A 99 -1.39 8.03 -4.46
C ALA A 99 -1.98 7.01 -3.47
N SER A 100 -3.10 7.35 -2.81
CA SER A 100 -3.85 6.42 -1.96
C SER A 100 -4.68 5.42 -2.75
N THR A 101 -4.98 5.71 -4.04
CA THR A 101 -5.85 4.88 -4.86
C THR A 101 -5.08 3.75 -5.55
N GLY A 102 -5.23 2.54 -5.08
CA GLY A 102 -4.61 1.35 -5.64
C GLY A 102 -5.61 0.21 -5.84
N SER A 103 -5.25 -0.80 -6.64
CA SER A 103 -6.08 -2.01 -6.86
C SER A 103 -6.43 -2.74 -5.56
N SER A 104 -5.55 -2.67 -4.56
CA SER A 104 -5.79 -3.25 -3.23
C SER A 104 -6.97 -2.61 -2.51
N LEU A 105 -7.25 -1.31 -2.74
CA LEU A 105 -8.44 -0.65 -2.19
C LEU A 105 -9.74 -1.17 -2.80
N LEU A 106 -9.73 -1.56 -4.07
CA LEU A 106 -10.89 -2.16 -4.72
C LEU A 106 -11.21 -3.53 -4.12
N TYR A 107 -10.17 -4.29 -3.78
CA TYR A 107 -10.31 -5.59 -3.14
C TYR A 107 -10.73 -5.43 -1.66
N TRP A 108 -9.89 -4.85 -0.82
CA TRP A 108 -10.11 -4.75 0.62
C TRP A 108 -11.28 -3.83 0.96
N GLY A 109 -11.41 -2.71 0.27
CA GLY A 109 -12.51 -1.78 0.48
C GLY A 109 -13.88 -2.43 0.31
N MET A 110 -14.02 -3.43 -0.57
CA MET A 110 -15.29 -4.11 -0.82
C MET A 110 -15.60 -5.20 0.21
N ILE A 111 -14.58 -5.99 0.64
CA ILE A 111 -14.86 -7.26 1.36
C ILE A 111 -14.19 -7.40 2.72
N GLU A 112 -13.31 -6.48 3.13
CA GLU A 112 -12.59 -6.62 4.40
C GLU A 112 -13.54 -6.71 5.60
N TRP A 113 -14.66 -5.99 5.55
CA TRP A 113 -15.69 -6.01 6.58
C TRP A 113 -16.23 -7.44 6.87
N ILE A 114 -16.23 -8.35 5.89
CA ILE A 114 -16.73 -9.73 6.05
C ILE A 114 -15.87 -10.49 7.07
N TYR A 115 -14.55 -10.34 6.98
CA TYR A 115 -13.65 -10.99 7.94
C TYR A 115 -13.90 -10.48 9.36
N PHE A 116 -14.09 -9.18 9.52
CA PHE A 116 -14.34 -8.56 10.83
C PHE A 116 -15.76 -8.78 11.33
N TRP A 117 -16.73 -8.97 10.44
CA TRP A 117 -18.07 -9.40 10.80
C TRP A 117 -18.09 -10.84 11.32
N LYS A 118 -17.33 -11.75 10.69
CA LYS A 118 -17.26 -13.17 11.06
C LYS A 118 -16.40 -13.42 12.30
N SER A 119 -15.39 -12.59 12.53
CA SER A 119 -14.51 -12.62 13.70
C SER A 119 -14.31 -11.19 14.23
N PRO A 120 -15.31 -10.67 14.97
CA PRO A 120 -15.28 -9.27 15.39
C PRO A 120 -14.12 -8.97 16.34
N PRO A 121 -13.43 -7.84 16.15
CA PRO A 121 -12.42 -7.37 17.09
C PRO A 121 -13.02 -6.92 18.42
N LEU A 122 -12.15 -6.78 19.43
CA LEU A 122 -12.47 -6.21 20.75
C LEU A 122 -13.60 -6.94 21.48
N GLY A 123 -13.85 -8.21 21.18
CA GLY A 123 -14.82 -9.05 21.88
C GLY A 123 -16.28 -8.76 21.54
N ALA A 124 -16.57 -8.08 20.44
CA ALA A 124 -17.94 -7.88 19.98
C ALA A 124 -18.58 -9.22 19.56
N GLU A 125 -19.88 -9.36 19.80
CA GLU A 125 -20.64 -10.55 19.41
C GLU A 125 -20.88 -10.57 17.89
N VAL A 126 -20.69 -11.75 17.28
CA VAL A 126 -20.95 -11.94 15.84
C VAL A 126 -22.42 -11.62 15.52
N GLY A 127 -22.64 -10.84 14.46
CA GLY A 127 -23.99 -10.45 14.04
C GLY A 127 -24.60 -9.30 14.83
N SER A 128 -23.89 -8.76 15.83
CA SER A 128 -24.35 -7.58 16.60
C SER A 128 -24.17 -6.28 15.80
N TRP A 129 -24.82 -5.21 16.23
CA TRP A 129 -24.60 -3.89 15.66
C TRP A 129 -23.19 -3.37 15.92
N GLN A 130 -22.59 -3.74 17.06
CA GLN A 130 -21.20 -3.42 17.39
C GLN A 130 -20.24 -4.07 16.40
N ALA A 131 -20.49 -5.36 16.06
CA ALA A 131 -19.68 -6.06 15.05
C ALA A 131 -19.75 -5.36 13.69
N ALA A 132 -20.94 -4.87 13.28
CA ALA A 132 -21.09 -4.13 12.03
C ALA A 132 -20.28 -2.83 12.02
N GLU A 133 -20.38 -2.03 13.07
CA GLU A 133 -19.64 -0.77 13.19
C GLU A 133 -18.12 -1.00 13.26
N LEU A 134 -17.67 -1.97 14.05
CA LEU A 134 -16.26 -2.34 14.13
C LEU A 134 -15.73 -2.88 12.80
N ALA A 135 -16.53 -3.65 12.05
CA ALA A 135 -16.15 -4.17 10.75
C ALA A 135 -15.86 -3.04 9.75
N SER A 136 -16.68 -2.00 9.72
CA SER A 136 -16.41 -0.82 8.90
C SER A 136 -15.26 0.03 9.46
N ALA A 137 -15.21 0.21 10.78
CA ALA A 137 -14.21 1.04 11.44
C ALA A 137 -12.79 0.47 11.30
N TYR A 138 -12.59 -0.85 11.45
CA TYR A 138 -11.27 -1.46 11.39
C TYR A 138 -10.64 -1.40 9.99
N GLY A 139 -11.41 -1.57 8.92
CA GLY A 139 -10.92 -1.32 7.57
C GLY A 139 -10.41 0.11 7.42
N MET A 140 -11.22 1.09 7.81
CA MET A 140 -10.82 2.50 7.78
C MET A 140 -9.65 2.81 8.71
N PHE A 141 -9.54 2.17 9.87
CA PHE A 141 -8.43 2.34 10.82
C PHE A 141 -7.10 1.86 10.23
N HIS A 142 -7.06 0.65 9.65
CA HIS A 142 -5.85 0.09 9.04
C HIS A 142 -5.35 0.90 7.83
N TRP A 143 -6.24 1.64 7.16
CA TRP A 143 -5.94 2.50 6.01
C TRP A 143 -5.97 4.00 6.35
N GLY A 144 -5.91 4.31 7.65
CA GLY A 144 -6.09 5.66 8.19
C GLY A 144 -4.80 6.35 8.64
N PHE A 145 -4.94 7.14 9.69
CA PHE A 145 -3.92 8.08 10.17
C PHE A 145 -2.57 7.44 10.47
N THR A 146 -2.56 6.28 11.16
CA THR A 146 -1.32 5.58 11.53
C THR A 146 -0.55 5.11 10.31
N ALA A 147 -1.26 4.54 9.34
CA ALA A 147 -0.70 4.08 8.07
C ALA A 147 -0.02 5.23 7.29
N TRP A 148 -0.73 6.33 7.11
CA TRP A 148 -0.21 7.49 6.39
C TRP A 148 0.86 8.24 7.16
N ALA A 149 0.89 8.16 8.50
CA ALA A 149 1.95 8.71 9.32
C ALA A 149 3.30 8.02 9.05
N MET A 150 3.32 6.70 8.81
CA MET A 150 4.55 6.00 8.41
C MET A 150 5.13 6.55 7.12
N TYR A 151 4.30 6.75 6.10
CA TYR A 151 4.73 7.36 4.84
C TYR A 151 5.23 8.80 5.03
N ALA A 152 4.49 9.60 5.81
CA ALA A 152 4.84 10.99 6.05
C ALA A 152 6.19 11.15 6.76
N VAL A 153 6.48 10.37 7.81
CA VAL A 153 7.76 10.44 8.53
C VAL A 153 8.94 10.07 7.62
N VAL A 154 8.80 9.00 6.84
CA VAL A 154 9.82 8.58 5.89
C VAL A 154 10.01 9.64 4.79
N SER A 155 8.91 10.23 4.30
CA SER A 155 8.98 11.28 3.27
C SER A 155 9.74 12.51 3.74
N ILE A 156 9.55 12.94 5.00
CA ILE A 156 10.28 14.09 5.57
C ILE A 156 11.77 13.81 5.67
N ALA A 157 12.15 12.62 6.11
CA ALA A 157 13.56 12.23 6.20
C ALA A 157 14.24 12.26 4.83
N ILE A 158 13.59 11.68 3.83
CA ILE A 158 14.07 11.67 2.43
C ILE A 158 14.09 13.10 1.87
N ALA A 159 12.99 13.85 2.02
CA ALA A 159 12.90 15.21 1.50
C ALA A 159 13.95 16.16 2.10
N TYR A 160 14.23 16.01 3.40
CA TYR A 160 15.26 16.81 4.07
C TYR A 160 16.66 16.52 3.53
N ALA A 161 17.01 15.25 3.41
CA ALA A 161 18.28 14.83 2.83
C ALA A 161 18.41 15.28 1.36
N TYR A 162 17.35 15.18 0.58
CA TYR A 162 17.32 15.50 -0.84
C TYR A 162 17.25 17.02 -1.11
N HIS A 163 16.26 17.70 -0.57
CA HIS A 163 16.01 19.12 -0.88
C HIS A 163 16.86 20.08 -0.04
N VAL A 164 17.18 19.73 1.23
CA VAL A 164 17.93 20.60 2.14
C VAL A 164 19.42 20.27 2.10
N LYS A 165 19.79 18.98 2.25
CA LYS A 165 21.20 18.56 2.22
C LYS A 165 21.76 18.37 0.82
N LYS A 166 20.93 18.50 -0.23
CA LYS A 166 21.33 18.39 -1.65
C LYS A 166 22.02 17.04 -1.97
N LYS A 167 21.59 15.96 -1.32
CA LYS A 167 22.10 14.61 -1.61
C LYS A 167 21.28 14.00 -2.73
N PRO A 168 21.89 13.45 -3.80
CA PRO A 168 21.17 12.80 -4.89
C PRO A 168 20.60 11.46 -4.39
N ILE A 169 19.37 11.47 -3.85
CA ILE A 169 18.81 10.31 -3.18
C ILE A 169 17.76 9.64 -4.05
N LEU A 170 18.17 8.56 -4.68
CA LEU A 170 17.28 7.55 -5.23
C LEU A 170 17.43 6.21 -4.48
N ARG A 171 18.27 6.17 -3.43
CA ARG A 171 18.52 4.98 -2.60
C ARG A 171 18.14 5.26 -1.16
N LEU A 172 17.48 4.30 -0.53
CA LEU A 172 17.09 4.42 0.87
C LEU A 172 18.31 4.54 1.81
N SER A 173 19.41 3.87 1.45
CA SER A 173 20.69 3.94 2.18
C SER A 173 21.17 5.38 2.38
N GLU A 174 21.03 6.25 1.37
CA GLU A 174 21.44 7.66 1.49
C GLU A 174 20.66 8.41 2.58
N ALA A 175 19.39 8.11 2.79
CA ALA A 175 18.60 8.72 3.85
C ALA A 175 19.11 8.37 5.26
N THR A 176 19.93 7.33 5.40
CA THR A 176 20.56 6.93 6.67
C THR A 176 21.93 7.59 6.91
N ARG A 177 22.47 8.35 5.95
CA ARG A 177 23.83 8.94 6.01
C ARG A 177 24.05 9.83 7.23
N GLY A 178 23.04 10.52 7.74
CA GLY A 178 23.14 11.32 8.96
C GLY A 178 23.62 10.51 10.19
N ILE A 179 23.27 9.22 10.27
CA ILE A 179 23.72 8.30 11.35
C ILE A 179 24.94 7.50 10.91
N LEU A 180 24.89 6.88 9.73
CA LEU A 180 25.91 5.94 9.28
C LEU A 180 27.15 6.60 8.64
N GLY A 181 27.06 7.90 8.28
CA GLY A 181 28.16 8.60 7.60
C GLY A 181 28.53 7.89 6.29
N ASP A 182 29.83 7.76 6.02
CA ASP A 182 30.37 7.16 4.81
C ASP A 182 30.20 5.62 4.76
N ARG A 183 29.72 4.99 5.84
CA ARG A 183 29.41 3.55 5.84
C ARG A 183 28.28 3.19 4.88
N VAL A 184 27.46 4.16 4.46
CA VAL A 184 26.41 3.95 3.43
C VAL A 184 26.99 3.61 2.05
N ASP A 185 28.22 3.99 1.76
CA ASP A 185 28.90 3.70 0.49
C ASP A 185 29.44 2.27 0.42
N GLY A 186 29.48 1.60 1.59
CA GLY A 186 29.98 0.23 1.78
C GLY A 186 28.89 -0.85 1.83
N PRO A 187 29.22 -2.03 2.39
CA PRO A 187 28.31 -3.17 2.46
C PRO A 187 27.01 -2.89 3.23
N ILE A 188 27.07 -2.03 4.26
CA ILE A 188 25.87 -1.67 5.06
C ILE A 188 24.84 -0.98 4.20
N GLY A 189 25.23 0.02 3.38
CA GLY A 189 24.31 0.69 2.47
C GLY A 189 23.73 -0.27 1.43
N LYS A 190 24.53 -1.19 0.90
CA LYS A 190 24.04 -2.21 -0.03
C LYS A 190 23.02 -3.14 0.62
N ALA A 191 23.24 -3.56 1.87
CA ALA A 191 22.27 -4.36 2.62
C ALA A 191 20.94 -3.61 2.83
N ILE A 192 21.00 -2.31 3.17
CA ILE A 192 19.81 -1.45 3.30
C ILE A 192 19.02 -1.41 1.99
N ASP A 193 19.70 -1.19 0.86
CA ASP A 193 19.06 -1.14 -0.45
C ASP A 193 18.45 -2.50 -0.83
N ILE A 194 19.11 -3.63 -0.50
CA ILE A 194 18.57 -4.98 -0.70
C ILE A 194 17.33 -5.21 0.16
N PHE A 195 17.30 -4.83 1.44
CA PHE A 195 16.11 -4.94 2.29
C PHE A 195 14.95 -4.10 1.75
N PHE A 196 15.25 -2.92 1.22
CA PHE A 196 14.23 -2.10 0.56
C PHE A 196 13.63 -2.82 -0.66
N MET A 197 14.46 -3.41 -1.50
CA MET A 197 13.98 -4.18 -2.67
C MET A 197 13.12 -5.36 -2.24
N PHE A 198 13.51 -6.13 -1.22
CA PHE A 198 12.68 -7.21 -0.68
C PHE A 198 11.35 -6.72 -0.14
N GLY A 199 11.33 -5.60 0.56
CA GLY A 199 10.11 -4.96 1.02
C GLY A 199 9.14 -4.74 -0.15
N LEU A 200 9.59 -4.04 -1.19
CA LEU A 200 8.78 -3.76 -2.37
C LEU A 200 8.29 -5.03 -3.07
N ILE A 201 9.16 -6.02 -3.26
CA ILE A 201 8.80 -7.29 -3.90
C ILE A 201 7.70 -7.99 -3.10
N GLY A 202 7.82 -8.10 -1.77
CA GLY A 202 6.82 -8.71 -0.91
C GLY A 202 5.45 -8.00 -0.98
N GLY A 203 5.45 -6.65 -0.90
CA GLY A 203 4.24 -5.85 -0.99
C GLY A 203 3.52 -5.99 -2.34
N VAL A 204 4.27 -5.91 -3.43
CA VAL A 204 3.74 -6.06 -4.80
C VAL A 204 3.16 -7.45 -5.02
N THR A 205 3.86 -8.47 -4.59
CA THR A 205 3.43 -9.86 -4.75
C THR A 205 2.08 -10.09 -4.05
N THR A 206 1.90 -9.54 -2.86
CA THR A 206 0.61 -9.56 -2.16
C THR A 206 -0.49 -8.86 -2.99
N SER A 207 -0.22 -7.66 -3.51
CA SER A 207 -1.19 -6.91 -4.33
C SER A 207 -1.58 -7.65 -5.62
N MET A 208 -0.62 -8.23 -6.32
CA MET A 208 -0.88 -8.98 -7.57
C MET A 208 -1.58 -10.31 -7.27
N GLY A 209 -1.22 -11.00 -6.20
CA GLY A 209 -1.85 -12.25 -5.79
C GLY A 209 -3.32 -12.10 -5.43
N LEU A 210 -3.71 -10.98 -4.81
CA LEU A 210 -5.11 -10.67 -4.48
C LEU A 210 -5.89 -10.11 -5.68
N GLY A 211 -5.27 -9.24 -6.45
CA GLY A 211 -5.92 -8.55 -7.56
C GLY A 211 -6.17 -9.45 -8.77
N THR A 212 -5.33 -10.46 -9.02
CA THR A 212 -5.46 -11.34 -10.19
C THR A 212 -6.74 -12.18 -10.16
N PRO A 213 -7.08 -12.92 -9.09
CA PRO A 213 -8.33 -13.67 -9.03
C PRO A 213 -9.57 -12.76 -9.13
N MET A 214 -9.52 -11.56 -8.50
CA MET A 214 -10.60 -10.57 -8.59
C MET A 214 -10.84 -10.10 -10.03
N LEU A 215 -9.78 -9.74 -10.74
CA LEU A 215 -9.90 -9.32 -12.14
C LEU A 215 -10.39 -10.47 -13.03
N THR A 216 -9.87 -11.69 -12.81
CA THR A 216 -10.29 -12.89 -13.54
C THR A 216 -11.77 -13.17 -13.34
N ALA A 217 -12.26 -13.13 -12.09
CA ALA A 217 -13.68 -13.31 -11.79
C ALA A 217 -14.55 -12.25 -12.51
N GLY A 218 -14.10 -10.97 -12.52
CA GLY A 218 -14.79 -9.91 -13.25
C GLY A 218 -14.87 -10.15 -14.76
N ILE A 219 -13.78 -10.60 -15.36
CA ILE A 219 -13.74 -10.99 -16.78
C ILE A 219 -14.70 -12.16 -17.03
N CYS A 220 -14.66 -13.20 -16.21
CA CYS A 220 -15.55 -14.36 -16.32
C CYS A 220 -17.02 -13.97 -16.24
N LYS A 221 -17.38 -13.10 -15.28
CA LYS A 221 -18.75 -12.61 -15.14
C LYS A 221 -19.24 -11.84 -16.37
N LEU A 222 -18.37 -11.04 -16.99
CA LEU A 222 -18.73 -10.24 -18.18
C LEU A 222 -18.77 -11.04 -19.48
N THR A 223 -17.93 -12.09 -19.58
CA THR A 223 -17.75 -12.84 -20.84
C THR A 223 -18.41 -14.21 -20.86
N GLY A 224 -18.78 -14.74 -19.69
CA GLY A 224 -19.27 -16.11 -19.55
C GLY A 224 -18.17 -17.19 -19.59
N LEU A 225 -16.89 -16.80 -19.55
CA LEU A 225 -15.78 -17.75 -19.47
C LEU A 225 -15.75 -18.44 -18.09
N GLU A 226 -15.25 -19.66 -18.04
CA GLU A 226 -15.04 -20.39 -16.80
C GLU A 226 -13.82 -19.81 -16.05
N HIS A 227 -13.94 -19.63 -14.73
CA HIS A 227 -12.85 -19.18 -13.88
C HIS A 227 -11.90 -20.35 -13.62
N THR A 228 -10.77 -20.35 -14.29
CA THR A 228 -9.73 -21.38 -14.18
C THR A 228 -8.39 -20.77 -13.75
N GLN A 229 -7.56 -21.58 -13.11
CA GLN A 229 -6.19 -21.18 -12.77
C GLN A 229 -5.38 -20.80 -14.03
N THR A 230 -5.62 -21.46 -15.16
CA THR A 230 -5.01 -21.11 -16.45
C THR A 230 -5.37 -19.67 -16.87
N LEU A 231 -6.64 -19.27 -16.70
CA LEU A 231 -7.07 -17.91 -17.01
C LEU A 231 -6.43 -16.90 -16.07
N GLU A 232 -6.28 -17.22 -14.79
CA GLU A 232 -5.54 -16.36 -13.84
C GLU A 232 -4.07 -16.17 -14.26
N ILE A 233 -3.41 -17.24 -14.71
CA ILE A 233 -2.03 -17.16 -15.24
C ILE A 233 -1.97 -16.29 -16.50
N ILE A 234 -2.96 -16.37 -17.38
CA ILE A 234 -3.07 -15.50 -18.57
C ILE A 234 -3.24 -14.05 -18.15
N VAL A 235 -4.11 -13.77 -17.19
CA VAL A 235 -4.37 -12.41 -16.68
C VAL A 235 -3.12 -11.81 -16.05
N ILE A 236 -2.45 -12.52 -15.16
CA ILE A 236 -1.23 -12.00 -14.50
C ILE A 236 -0.08 -11.84 -15.51
N THR A 237 0.02 -12.72 -16.49
CA THR A 237 1.00 -12.60 -17.57
C THR A 237 0.71 -11.36 -18.42
N THR A 238 -0.57 -11.10 -18.75
CA THR A 238 -0.99 -9.91 -19.50
C THR A 238 -0.65 -8.64 -18.74
N TRP A 239 -0.89 -8.58 -17.44
CA TRP A 239 -0.47 -7.46 -16.59
C TRP A 239 1.03 -7.27 -16.60
N THR A 240 1.77 -8.34 -16.35
CA THR A 240 3.23 -8.32 -16.30
C THR A 240 3.84 -7.80 -17.60
N LEU A 241 3.34 -8.28 -18.72
CA LEU A 241 3.77 -7.80 -20.04
C LEU A 241 3.36 -6.35 -20.29
N SER A 242 2.15 -5.95 -19.90
CA SER A 242 1.68 -4.57 -20.03
C SER A 242 2.55 -3.60 -19.23
N ILE A 243 2.92 -3.95 -18.00
CA ILE A 243 3.84 -3.19 -17.16
C ILE A 243 5.23 -3.12 -17.82
N GLY A 244 5.75 -4.28 -18.23
CA GLY A 244 7.06 -4.38 -18.84
C GLY A 244 7.18 -3.58 -20.14
N PHE A 245 6.22 -3.71 -21.05
CA PHE A 245 6.20 -2.94 -22.30
C PHE A 245 6.05 -1.44 -22.07
N THR A 246 5.26 -1.04 -21.09
CA THR A 246 5.13 0.37 -20.71
C THR A 246 6.49 0.97 -20.33
N LEU A 247 7.27 0.24 -19.55
CA LEU A 247 8.62 0.64 -19.12
C LEU A 247 9.66 0.57 -20.27
N LEU A 248 9.58 -0.45 -21.10
CA LEU A 248 10.54 -0.67 -22.18
C LEU A 248 10.42 0.43 -23.25
N PHE A 249 9.21 0.82 -23.60
CA PHE A 249 8.95 1.83 -24.64
C PHE A 249 8.94 3.27 -24.11
N GLY A 250 9.05 3.47 -22.79
CA GLY A 250 9.07 4.79 -22.18
C GLY A 250 7.78 5.57 -22.46
N LEU A 251 6.63 4.93 -22.27
CA LEU A 251 5.33 5.50 -22.62
C LEU A 251 4.82 6.50 -21.56
N GLU A 252 5.62 7.49 -21.18
CA GLU A 252 5.26 8.49 -20.16
C GLU A 252 3.91 9.16 -20.42
N ARG A 253 3.66 9.57 -21.67
CA ARG A 253 2.37 10.16 -22.05
C ARG A 253 1.21 9.17 -21.92
N GLY A 254 1.48 7.89 -22.19
CA GLY A 254 0.50 6.81 -22.03
C GLY A 254 0.18 6.59 -20.55
N ILE A 255 1.19 6.50 -19.70
CA ILE A 255 1.03 6.33 -18.23
C ILE A 255 0.22 7.50 -17.65
N ARG A 256 0.54 8.74 -18.04
CA ARG A 256 -0.20 9.91 -17.55
C ARG A 256 -1.68 9.85 -17.94
N ARG A 257 -2.01 9.52 -19.19
CA ARG A 257 -3.40 9.39 -19.64
C ARG A 257 -4.12 8.24 -18.95
N MET A 258 -3.43 7.11 -18.72
CA MET A 258 -3.99 5.98 -17.96
C MET A 258 -4.26 6.39 -16.52
N SER A 259 -3.36 7.14 -15.87
CA SER A 259 -3.57 7.63 -14.50
C SER A 259 -4.75 8.60 -14.41
N ASP A 260 -4.90 9.52 -15.37
CA ASP A 260 -6.05 10.41 -15.44
C ASP A 260 -7.36 9.63 -15.62
N LEU A 261 -7.37 8.65 -16.53
CA LEU A 261 -8.53 7.76 -16.74
C LEU A 261 -8.85 6.94 -15.48
N ASN A 262 -7.84 6.45 -14.77
CA ASN A 262 -8.00 5.72 -13.52
C ASN A 262 -8.76 6.54 -12.46
N ILE A 263 -8.41 7.82 -12.32
CA ILE A 263 -9.06 8.74 -11.39
C ILE A 263 -10.55 8.94 -11.77
N TYR A 264 -10.83 9.22 -13.04
CA TYR A 264 -12.20 9.39 -13.50
C TYR A 264 -13.04 8.12 -13.32
N LEU A 265 -12.48 6.96 -13.64
CA LEU A 265 -13.15 5.67 -13.41
C LEU A 265 -13.39 5.41 -11.93
N ALA A 266 -12.40 5.68 -11.06
CA ALA A 266 -12.55 5.51 -9.63
C ALA A 266 -13.69 6.37 -9.07
N PHE A 267 -13.70 7.67 -9.36
CA PHE A 267 -14.78 8.54 -8.93
C PHE A 267 -16.12 8.21 -9.58
N GLY A 268 -16.11 7.78 -10.85
CA GLY A 268 -17.31 7.35 -11.55
C GLY A 268 -17.94 6.11 -10.90
N VAL A 269 -17.16 5.07 -10.63
CA VAL A 269 -17.64 3.83 -9.99
C VAL A 269 -18.08 4.11 -8.55
N LEU A 270 -17.26 4.80 -7.75
CA LEU A 270 -17.61 5.14 -6.37
C LEU A 270 -18.87 6.02 -6.29
N GLY A 271 -18.93 7.07 -7.11
CA GLY A 271 -20.10 7.94 -7.17
C GLY A 271 -21.35 7.19 -7.63
N PHE A 272 -21.22 6.31 -8.62
CA PHE A 272 -22.36 5.51 -9.08
C PHE A 272 -22.87 4.56 -7.98
N LEU A 273 -21.98 3.82 -7.31
CA LEU A 273 -22.36 2.92 -6.22
C LEU A 273 -22.97 3.69 -5.03
N LEU A 274 -22.43 4.86 -4.68
CA LEU A 274 -22.94 5.69 -3.62
C LEU A 274 -24.37 6.17 -3.91
N PHE A 275 -24.60 6.80 -5.07
CA PHE A 275 -25.87 7.46 -5.36
C PHE A 275 -26.94 6.55 -5.97
N PHE A 276 -26.52 5.53 -6.70
CA PHE A 276 -27.40 4.63 -7.44
C PHE A 276 -27.37 3.17 -6.99
N GLY A 277 -26.42 2.79 -6.11
CA GLY A 277 -26.29 1.43 -5.57
C GLY A 277 -27.43 1.00 -4.62
N GLY A 278 -28.36 1.89 -4.32
CA GLY A 278 -29.57 1.59 -3.54
C GLY A 278 -29.44 1.71 -2.01
N HIS A 279 -28.24 1.97 -1.49
CA HIS A 279 -27.98 2.02 -0.03
C HIS A 279 -27.41 3.36 0.43
N PHE A 280 -27.69 4.48 -0.24
CA PHE A 280 -27.09 5.79 0.04
C PHE A 280 -27.15 6.19 1.52
N LEU A 281 -28.34 6.18 2.12
CA LEU A 281 -28.52 6.59 3.53
C LEU A 281 -27.80 5.64 4.49
N PHE A 282 -27.81 4.34 4.22
CA PHE A 282 -27.05 3.37 5.00
C PHE A 282 -25.56 3.66 4.94
N ILE A 283 -25.01 3.84 3.74
CA ILE A 283 -23.57 4.15 3.51
C ILE A 283 -23.16 5.39 4.31
N VAL A 284 -23.92 6.49 4.21
CA VAL A 284 -23.58 7.75 4.88
C VAL A 284 -23.69 7.62 6.41
N ASN A 285 -24.80 7.06 6.92
CA ASN A 285 -25.01 6.92 8.35
C ASN A 285 -24.01 5.96 8.98
N HIS A 286 -23.79 4.80 8.36
CA HIS A 286 -22.87 3.79 8.90
C HIS A 286 -21.40 4.26 8.85
N THR A 287 -21.01 4.99 7.79
CA THR A 287 -19.69 5.65 7.75
C THR A 287 -19.55 6.67 8.88
N THR A 288 -20.60 7.44 9.18
CA THR A 288 -20.57 8.41 10.28
C THR A 288 -20.34 7.72 11.63
N SER A 289 -21.06 6.62 11.89
CA SER A 289 -20.86 5.79 13.10
C SER A 289 -19.44 5.20 13.12
N ALA A 290 -18.96 4.64 12.00
CA ALA A 290 -17.62 4.05 11.93
C ALA A 290 -16.50 5.07 12.22
N VAL A 291 -16.62 6.30 11.72
CA VAL A 291 -15.69 7.39 12.06
C VAL A 291 -15.75 7.71 13.55
N GLY A 292 -16.94 7.80 14.15
CA GLY A 292 -17.10 7.99 15.59
C GLY A 292 -16.44 6.85 16.39
N THR A 293 -16.65 5.62 15.97
CA THR A 293 -16.07 4.41 16.58
C THR A 293 -14.53 4.42 16.50
N ILE A 294 -13.95 4.86 15.37
CA ILE A 294 -12.48 5.03 15.25
C ILE A 294 -11.97 6.03 16.25
N PHE A 295 -12.55 7.24 16.32
CA PHE A 295 -12.05 8.27 17.25
C PHE A 295 -12.21 7.87 18.71
N GLN A 296 -13.32 7.24 19.07
CA GLN A 296 -13.57 6.76 20.42
C GLN A 296 -12.59 5.65 20.84
N ASN A 297 -12.26 4.73 19.93
CA ASN A 297 -11.48 3.53 20.22
C ASN A 297 -10.05 3.58 19.68
N PHE A 298 -9.59 4.70 19.12
CA PHE A 298 -8.31 4.81 18.41
C PHE A 298 -7.13 4.27 19.22
N MET A 299 -7.04 4.62 20.51
CA MET A 299 -5.93 4.17 21.35
C MET A 299 -6.00 2.67 21.63
N ILE A 300 -7.19 2.14 21.91
CA ILE A 300 -7.38 0.69 22.11
C ILE A 300 -7.00 -0.06 20.84
N MET A 301 -7.56 0.33 19.69
CA MET A 301 -7.27 -0.30 18.40
C MET A 301 -5.76 -0.24 18.07
N SER A 302 -5.08 0.86 18.43
CA SER A 302 -3.66 1.06 18.14
C SER A 302 -2.72 0.24 19.04
N PHE A 303 -3.10 -0.09 20.27
CA PHE A 303 -2.27 -0.82 21.23
C PHE A 303 -2.70 -2.28 21.44
N TRP A 304 -3.81 -2.69 20.86
CA TRP A 304 -4.38 -4.01 21.11
C TRP A 304 -3.53 -5.13 20.50
N THR A 305 -3.04 -6.02 21.35
CA THR A 305 -2.29 -7.23 20.99
C THR A 305 -3.05 -8.51 21.30
N ASP A 306 -4.18 -8.39 22.02
CA ASP A 306 -5.06 -9.49 22.42
C ASP A 306 -4.37 -10.64 23.18
N ALA A 307 -3.45 -10.29 24.07
CA ALA A 307 -2.64 -11.25 24.81
C ALA A 307 -3.46 -12.19 25.71
N VAL A 308 -4.63 -11.76 26.17
CA VAL A 308 -5.53 -12.54 27.04
C VAL A 308 -6.66 -13.20 26.27
N GLY A 309 -7.31 -12.47 25.36
CA GLY A 309 -8.44 -12.96 24.57
C GLY A 309 -8.05 -14.01 23.53
N GLN A 310 -6.82 -13.93 23.00
CA GLN A 310 -6.23 -14.86 22.03
C GLN A 310 -7.08 -15.11 20.78
N SER A 311 -7.86 -14.10 20.36
CA SER A 311 -8.67 -14.17 19.13
C SER A 311 -7.83 -14.28 17.86
N LYS A 312 -6.53 -13.97 17.96
CA LYS A 312 -5.61 -13.85 16.82
C LYS A 312 -5.93 -12.72 15.85
N HIS A 313 -6.92 -11.87 16.14
CA HIS A 313 -7.31 -10.76 15.26
C HIS A 313 -6.16 -9.77 15.00
N PRO A 314 -5.42 -9.25 16.03
CA PRO A 314 -4.30 -8.35 15.77
C PRO A 314 -3.19 -9.01 14.95
N GLN A 315 -2.92 -10.31 15.17
CA GLN A 315 -1.89 -11.08 14.47
C GLN A 315 -2.21 -11.21 12.97
N TRP A 316 -3.43 -11.57 12.64
CA TRP A 316 -3.87 -11.76 11.26
C TRP A 316 -4.06 -10.44 10.49
N TRP A 317 -4.46 -9.35 11.18
CA TRP A 317 -4.90 -8.13 10.53
C TRP A 317 -3.99 -6.95 10.82
N THR A 318 -3.88 -6.54 12.08
CA THR A 318 -3.16 -5.32 12.44
C THR A 318 -1.66 -5.45 12.13
N VAL A 319 -1.03 -6.57 12.49
CA VAL A 319 0.38 -6.83 12.18
C VAL A 319 0.61 -6.92 10.68
N PHE A 320 -0.26 -7.63 9.96
CA PHE A 320 -0.19 -7.71 8.50
C PHE A 320 -0.28 -6.33 7.84
N TYR A 321 -1.28 -5.51 8.21
CA TYR A 321 -1.41 -4.17 7.63
C TYR A 321 -0.22 -3.29 7.94
N TRP A 322 0.25 -3.27 9.20
CA TRP A 322 1.42 -2.47 9.54
C TRP A 322 2.65 -2.91 8.76
N ALA A 323 2.88 -4.20 8.62
CA ALA A 323 3.94 -4.74 7.79
C ALA A 323 3.79 -4.30 6.32
N TRP A 324 2.59 -4.40 5.76
CA TRP A 324 2.34 -4.04 4.37
C TRP A 324 2.57 -2.54 4.12
N TRP A 325 2.19 -1.67 5.06
CA TRP A 325 2.50 -0.25 4.98
C TRP A 325 4.01 0.02 5.09
N VAL A 326 4.72 -0.69 5.95
CA VAL A 326 6.18 -0.58 6.10
C VAL A 326 6.91 -0.88 4.79
N VAL A 327 6.53 -1.94 4.06
CA VAL A 327 7.23 -2.32 2.83
C VAL A 327 7.06 -1.30 1.70
N TYR A 328 5.96 -0.57 1.68
CA TYR A 328 5.74 0.51 0.71
C TYR A 328 6.27 1.88 1.18
N ALA A 329 6.55 2.05 2.48
CA ALA A 329 6.90 3.35 3.05
C ALA A 329 8.10 4.04 2.37
N PRO A 330 9.20 3.36 1.97
CA PRO A 330 10.28 4.04 1.26
C PRO A 330 9.89 4.57 -0.11
N ALA A 331 9.14 3.79 -0.90
CA ALA A 331 8.71 4.21 -2.25
C ALA A 331 7.73 5.38 -2.18
N MET A 332 6.74 5.29 -1.29
CA MET A 332 5.80 6.38 -1.05
C MET A 332 6.48 7.59 -0.43
N GLY A 333 7.46 7.36 0.45
CA GLY A 333 8.30 8.41 1.02
C GLY A 333 9.06 9.18 -0.06
N LEU A 334 9.68 8.49 -1.01
CA LEU A 334 10.33 9.10 -2.17
C LEU A 334 9.36 9.92 -3.03
N TYR A 335 8.19 9.37 -3.30
CA TYR A 335 7.15 10.06 -4.08
C TYR A 335 6.70 11.35 -3.39
N ILE A 336 6.28 11.28 -2.12
CA ILE A 336 5.83 12.44 -1.35
C ILE A 336 6.97 13.48 -1.21
N ALA A 337 8.20 13.02 -0.98
CA ALA A 337 9.37 13.91 -0.90
C ALA A 337 9.54 14.73 -2.18
N LYS A 338 9.50 14.08 -3.35
CA LYS A 338 9.66 14.76 -4.65
C LYS A 338 8.61 15.83 -4.91
N ILE A 339 7.36 15.56 -4.58
CA ILE A 339 6.26 16.52 -4.86
C ILE A 339 6.11 17.62 -3.79
N SER A 340 6.89 17.58 -2.70
CA SER A 340 6.72 18.47 -1.54
C SER A 340 7.80 19.53 -1.40
N ARG A 341 8.68 19.72 -2.39
CA ARG A 341 9.68 20.81 -2.38
C ARG A 341 9.01 22.15 -2.13
N GLY A 342 9.65 22.99 -1.34
CA GLY A 342 9.17 24.35 -1.00
C GLY A 342 8.03 24.39 0.03
N ARG A 343 7.49 23.25 0.46
CA ARG A 343 6.50 23.17 1.54
C ARG A 343 7.18 23.06 2.90
N THR A 344 6.45 23.39 3.97
CA THR A 344 6.94 23.17 5.32
C THR A 344 6.77 21.70 5.72
N ILE A 345 7.57 21.25 6.68
CA ILE A 345 7.44 19.89 7.28
C ILE A 345 6.01 19.67 7.78
N ARG A 346 5.45 20.65 8.50
CA ARG A 346 4.05 20.58 9.00
C ARG A 346 3.04 20.41 7.88
N GLN A 347 3.15 21.20 6.82
CA GLN A 347 2.24 21.10 5.67
C GLN A 347 2.32 19.72 5.02
N THR A 348 3.54 19.20 4.85
CA THR A 348 3.76 17.90 4.21
C THR A 348 3.24 16.76 5.06
N VAL A 349 3.56 16.73 6.36
CA VAL A 349 3.09 15.64 7.25
C VAL A 349 1.57 15.70 7.41
N LEU A 350 1.02 16.87 7.76
CA LEU A 350 -0.43 17.02 7.96
C LEU A 350 -1.21 16.70 6.68
N GLY A 351 -0.75 17.21 5.55
CA GLY A 351 -1.41 16.98 4.27
C GLY A 351 -1.33 15.52 3.84
N SER A 352 -0.18 14.85 4.01
CA SER A 352 -0.04 13.43 3.68
C SER A 352 -0.95 12.56 4.56
N VAL A 353 -0.96 12.82 5.87
CA VAL A 353 -1.79 12.06 6.81
C VAL A 353 -3.28 12.30 6.55
N PHE A 354 -3.70 13.56 6.40
CA PHE A 354 -5.12 13.88 6.25
C PHE A 354 -5.68 13.47 4.89
N TRP A 355 -5.06 13.92 3.80
CA TRP A 355 -5.59 13.68 2.45
C TRP A 355 -5.41 12.23 2.00
N GLY A 356 -4.31 11.59 2.41
CA GLY A 356 -4.12 10.17 2.17
C GLY A 356 -5.14 9.31 2.90
N THR A 357 -5.39 9.59 4.17
CA THR A 357 -6.46 8.93 4.96
C THR A 357 -7.81 9.11 4.30
N LEU A 358 -8.17 10.35 3.93
CA LEU A 358 -9.47 10.63 3.30
C LEU A 358 -9.62 9.87 1.98
N GLY A 359 -8.55 9.81 1.17
CA GLY A 359 -8.53 9.05 -0.07
C GLY A 359 -8.83 7.58 0.15
N SER A 360 -8.18 6.94 1.12
CA SER A 360 -8.43 5.53 1.45
C SER A 360 -9.84 5.34 2.05
N TRP A 361 -10.26 6.20 2.96
CA TRP A 361 -11.54 6.08 3.66
C TRP A 361 -12.75 6.15 2.74
N ILE A 362 -12.70 6.95 1.67
CA ILE A 362 -13.80 7.05 0.70
C ILE A 362 -14.07 5.68 0.05
N PHE A 363 -13.02 4.92 -0.28
CA PHE A 363 -13.19 3.58 -0.84
C PHE A 363 -13.84 2.62 0.17
N PHE A 364 -13.33 2.55 1.39
CA PHE A 364 -13.90 1.69 2.44
C PHE A 364 -15.33 2.10 2.79
N ALA A 365 -15.58 3.39 2.92
CA ALA A 365 -16.89 3.91 3.22
C ALA A 365 -17.94 3.54 2.16
N ILE A 366 -17.60 3.67 0.89
CA ILE A 366 -18.55 3.43 -0.19
C ILE A 366 -18.63 1.94 -0.53
N LEU A 367 -17.50 1.30 -0.85
CA LEU A 367 -17.48 -0.08 -1.32
C LEU A 367 -17.90 -1.06 -0.22
N GLY A 368 -17.31 -0.94 0.97
CA GLY A 368 -17.57 -1.84 2.09
C GLY A 368 -19.00 -1.73 2.59
N ASN A 369 -19.50 -0.49 2.77
CA ASN A 369 -20.86 -0.29 3.22
C ASN A 369 -21.90 -0.56 2.12
N HIS A 370 -21.58 -0.42 0.83
CA HIS A 370 -22.43 -0.92 -0.25
C HIS A 370 -22.59 -2.44 -0.16
N SER A 371 -21.46 -3.17 -0.07
CA SER A 371 -21.44 -4.62 0.06
C SER A 371 -22.17 -5.10 1.33
N MET A 372 -21.94 -4.43 2.48
CA MET A 372 -22.66 -4.71 3.74
C MET A 372 -24.17 -4.41 3.62
N GLY A 373 -24.55 -3.32 2.94
CA GLY A 373 -25.94 -2.97 2.68
C GLY A 373 -26.68 -4.04 1.88
N LEU A 374 -26.04 -4.59 0.84
CA LEU A 374 -26.56 -5.73 0.07
C LEU A 374 -26.81 -6.95 0.96
N TYR A 375 -25.84 -7.28 1.84
CA TYR A 375 -25.96 -8.38 2.79
C TYR A 375 -27.08 -8.18 3.80
N LEU A 376 -27.18 -6.99 4.39
CA LEU A 376 -28.22 -6.67 5.37
C LEU A 376 -29.62 -6.67 4.72
N SER A 377 -29.75 -6.19 3.50
CA SER A 377 -31.01 -6.24 2.76
C SER A 377 -31.43 -7.69 2.42
N ALA A 378 -30.48 -8.59 2.21
CA ALA A 378 -30.77 -10.01 1.98
C ALA A 378 -31.12 -10.78 3.26
N THR A 379 -30.51 -10.43 4.40
CA THR A 379 -30.63 -11.18 5.66
C THR A 379 -31.58 -10.57 6.68
N ARG A 380 -31.92 -9.27 6.53
CA ARG A 380 -32.81 -8.50 7.43
C ARG A 380 -33.75 -7.60 6.62
N PRO A 381 -34.56 -8.15 5.69
CA PRO A 381 -35.37 -7.36 4.76
C PRO A 381 -36.48 -6.53 5.46
N GLU A 382 -36.83 -6.88 6.70
CA GLU A 382 -37.76 -6.09 7.52
C GLU A 382 -37.19 -4.75 7.99
N SER A 383 -35.86 -4.65 8.07
CA SER A 383 -35.14 -3.46 8.57
C SER A 383 -34.37 -2.72 7.49
N PHE A 384 -34.01 -3.40 6.40
CA PHE A 384 -33.19 -2.87 5.33
C PHE A 384 -33.87 -3.06 3.98
N SER A 385 -33.97 -1.98 3.21
CA SER A 385 -34.55 -1.97 1.87
C SER A 385 -33.47 -1.66 0.82
N GLY A 386 -33.68 -2.17 -0.39
CA GLY A 386 -32.77 -1.94 -1.51
C GLY A 386 -32.40 -3.25 -2.22
N PRO A 387 -31.42 -3.20 -3.13
CA PRO A 387 -30.85 -4.41 -3.72
C PRO A 387 -30.35 -5.37 -2.64
N ALA A 388 -30.58 -6.67 -2.81
CA ALA A 388 -30.29 -7.68 -1.80
C ALA A 388 -29.39 -8.77 -2.39
N LEU A 389 -28.29 -9.08 -1.71
CA LEU A 389 -27.36 -10.13 -2.08
C LEU A 389 -26.70 -10.71 -0.83
N ASN A 390 -26.79 -12.03 -0.64
CA ASN A 390 -26.08 -12.67 0.47
C ASN A 390 -24.58 -12.78 0.15
N VAL A 391 -23.86 -11.69 0.30
CA VAL A 391 -22.44 -11.56 -0.05
C VAL A 391 -21.58 -12.53 0.75
N ILE A 392 -21.92 -12.82 2.02
CA ILE A 392 -21.17 -13.77 2.87
C ILE A 392 -21.33 -15.19 2.36
N GLU A 393 -22.50 -15.57 1.89
CA GLU A 393 -22.71 -16.91 1.28
C GLU A 393 -21.85 -17.10 0.02
N ILE A 394 -21.75 -16.08 -0.82
CA ILE A 394 -20.88 -16.11 -2.00
C ILE A 394 -19.42 -16.18 -1.57
N PHE A 395 -19.03 -15.38 -0.58
CA PHE A 395 -17.69 -15.38 -0.02
C PHE A 395 -17.26 -16.77 0.47
N ASP A 396 -18.13 -17.47 1.19
CA ASP A 396 -17.84 -18.77 1.80
C ASP A 396 -17.91 -19.94 0.79
N ASN A 397 -18.87 -19.93 -0.14
CA ASN A 397 -19.14 -21.05 -1.01
C ASN A 397 -18.49 -20.94 -2.39
N VAL A 398 -18.27 -19.72 -2.89
CA VAL A 398 -17.74 -19.48 -4.25
C VAL A 398 -16.36 -18.83 -4.19
N GLY A 399 -16.12 -17.96 -3.21
CA GLY A 399 -14.84 -17.33 -2.98
C GLY A 399 -14.88 -15.79 -2.97
N VAL A 400 -13.83 -15.24 -2.41
CA VAL A 400 -13.69 -13.79 -2.14
C VAL A 400 -13.85 -12.95 -3.40
N SER A 401 -13.18 -13.36 -4.50
CA SER A 401 -13.19 -12.62 -5.77
C SER A 401 -14.59 -12.52 -6.37
N TRP A 402 -15.38 -13.57 -6.25
CA TRP A 402 -16.77 -13.58 -6.69
C TRP A 402 -17.67 -12.73 -5.80
N ALA A 403 -17.44 -12.72 -4.48
CA ALA A 403 -18.16 -11.83 -3.58
C ALA A 403 -17.96 -10.35 -3.95
N ILE A 404 -16.75 -9.95 -4.35
CA ILE A 404 -16.47 -8.59 -4.85
C ILE A 404 -17.22 -8.32 -6.15
N VAL A 405 -17.08 -9.21 -7.13
CA VAL A 405 -17.65 -9.05 -8.47
C VAL A 405 -19.19 -9.00 -8.43
N GLU A 406 -19.81 -9.90 -7.67
CA GLU A 406 -21.26 -9.95 -7.52
C GLU A 406 -21.79 -8.72 -6.75
N SER A 407 -21.04 -8.21 -5.76
CA SER A 407 -21.42 -6.97 -5.07
C SER A 407 -21.46 -5.77 -6.01
N VAL A 408 -20.50 -5.67 -6.94
CA VAL A 408 -20.50 -4.61 -7.96
C VAL A 408 -21.62 -4.82 -8.98
N ALA A 409 -21.82 -6.07 -9.40
CA ALA A 409 -22.82 -6.44 -10.41
C ALA A 409 -24.28 -6.32 -9.89
N ALA A 410 -24.49 -6.33 -8.59
CA ALA A 410 -25.80 -6.15 -7.96
C ALA A 410 -26.35 -4.72 -8.09
N ALA A 411 -25.52 -3.75 -8.42
CA ALA A 411 -25.96 -2.37 -8.66
C ALA A 411 -26.80 -2.25 -9.96
N PRO A 412 -27.65 -1.23 -10.11
CA PRO A 412 -28.28 -0.92 -11.39
C PRO A 412 -27.24 -0.82 -12.52
N LEU A 413 -27.58 -1.26 -13.71
CA LEU A 413 -26.63 -1.36 -14.84
C LEU A 413 -25.38 -2.19 -14.53
N GLY A 414 -25.50 -3.21 -13.70
CA GLY A 414 -24.43 -3.97 -13.08
C GLY A 414 -23.31 -4.41 -14.03
N SER A 415 -23.64 -4.87 -15.25
CA SER A 415 -22.62 -5.25 -16.26
C SER A 415 -21.77 -4.06 -16.71
N ILE A 416 -22.35 -2.86 -16.81
CA ILE A 416 -21.60 -1.65 -17.22
C ILE A 416 -20.71 -1.18 -16.06
N VAL A 417 -21.25 -1.15 -14.84
CA VAL A 417 -20.48 -0.77 -13.65
C VAL A 417 -19.36 -1.77 -13.40
N LEU A 418 -19.62 -3.06 -13.55
CA LEU A 418 -18.61 -4.11 -13.44
C LEU A 418 -17.53 -3.98 -14.52
N ALA A 419 -17.88 -3.68 -15.77
CA ALA A 419 -16.90 -3.43 -16.82
C ALA A 419 -15.99 -2.22 -16.47
N ALA A 420 -16.57 -1.14 -15.96
CA ALA A 420 -15.81 0.02 -15.49
C ALA A 420 -14.92 -0.34 -14.29
N PHE A 421 -15.40 -1.15 -13.35
CA PHE A 421 -14.64 -1.63 -12.19
C PHE A 421 -13.46 -2.54 -12.59
N VAL A 422 -13.69 -3.46 -13.54
CA VAL A 422 -12.65 -4.36 -14.08
C VAL A 422 -11.57 -3.54 -14.80
N LEU A 423 -11.97 -2.54 -15.61
CA LEU A 423 -11.05 -1.64 -16.28
C LEU A 423 -10.26 -0.79 -15.27
N LEU A 424 -10.93 -0.26 -14.24
CA LEU A 424 -10.31 0.47 -13.13
C LEU A 424 -9.27 -0.39 -12.42
N ALA A 425 -9.60 -1.64 -12.07
CA ALA A 425 -8.68 -2.57 -11.41
C ALA A 425 -7.45 -2.87 -12.28
N PHE A 426 -7.65 -3.10 -13.58
CA PHE A 426 -6.58 -3.33 -14.53
C PHE A 426 -5.63 -2.13 -14.61
N ILE A 427 -6.16 -0.92 -14.84
CA ILE A 427 -5.34 0.30 -14.96
C ILE A 427 -4.61 0.61 -13.65
N SER A 428 -5.29 0.48 -12.50
CA SER A 428 -4.68 0.70 -11.18
C SER A 428 -3.49 -0.22 -10.94
N MET A 429 -3.60 -1.49 -11.34
CA MET A 429 -2.51 -2.46 -11.22
C MET A 429 -1.35 -2.09 -12.15
N VAL A 430 -1.61 -1.81 -13.42
CA VAL A 430 -0.56 -1.48 -14.39
C VAL A 430 0.18 -0.20 -13.96
N THR A 431 -0.52 0.87 -13.60
CA THR A 431 0.10 2.14 -13.23
C THR A 431 0.88 2.04 -11.91
N GLY A 432 0.31 1.38 -10.90
CA GLY A 432 0.96 1.18 -9.61
C GLY A 432 2.24 0.34 -9.72
N GLN A 433 2.15 -0.81 -10.38
CA GLN A 433 3.29 -1.74 -10.49
C GLN A 433 4.38 -1.25 -11.44
N THR A 434 4.03 -0.44 -12.45
CA THR A 434 5.01 0.26 -13.30
C THR A 434 5.94 1.13 -12.43
N THR A 435 5.38 1.88 -11.49
CA THR A 435 6.15 2.73 -10.57
C THR A 435 7.07 1.90 -9.68
N ILE A 436 6.61 0.75 -9.19
CA ILE A 436 7.43 -0.13 -8.35
C ILE A 436 8.56 -0.78 -9.13
N ALA A 437 8.31 -1.33 -10.33
CA ALA A 437 9.35 -1.92 -11.18
C ALA A 437 10.41 -0.87 -11.59
N PHE A 438 9.99 0.37 -11.87
CA PHE A 438 10.89 1.49 -12.09
C PHE A 438 11.73 1.81 -10.83
N THR A 439 11.12 1.80 -9.64
CA THR A 439 11.82 2.04 -8.38
C THR A 439 12.87 0.95 -8.11
N LEU A 440 12.54 -0.32 -8.29
CA LEU A 440 13.49 -1.44 -8.15
C LEU A 440 14.68 -1.30 -9.10
N ALA A 441 14.41 -0.94 -10.36
CA ALA A 441 15.46 -0.67 -11.34
C ALA A 441 16.34 0.54 -10.94
N SER A 442 15.74 1.59 -10.38
CA SER A 442 16.46 2.77 -9.89
C SER A 442 17.38 2.44 -8.72
N VAL A 443 16.91 1.65 -7.74
CA VAL A 443 17.68 1.23 -6.55
C VAL A 443 18.92 0.44 -6.94
N CYS A 444 18.81 -0.44 -7.94
CA CYS A 444 19.97 -1.20 -8.44
C CYS A 444 20.74 -0.51 -9.58
N THR A 445 20.55 0.78 -9.80
CA THR A 445 21.35 1.56 -10.75
C THR A 445 22.44 2.33 -10.02
N LYS A 446 23.69 2.30 -10.54
CA LYS A 446 24.80 3.10 -10.01
C LYS A 446 24.64 4.57 -10.42
N GLU A 447 24.88 5.47 -9.46
CA GLU A 447 25.03 6.91 -9.71
C GLU A 447 23.92 7.53 -10.56
N LEU A 448 22.64 7.16 -10.27
CA LEU A 448 21.50 7.75 -10.94
C LEU A 448 21.35 9.20 -10.49
N LYS A 449 21.51 10.14 -11.43
CA LYS A 449 21.30 11.57 -11.20
C LYS A 449 19.81 11.90 -11.21
N GLU A 450 19.44 13.10 -10.75
CA GLU A 450 18.05 13.54 -10.62
C GLU A 450 17.24 13.45 -11.92
N GLU A 451 17.90 13.77 -13.05
CA GLU A 451 17.28 13.77 -14.39
C GLU A 451 17.43 12.43 -15.14
N ASP A 452 18.21 11.48 -14.57
CA ASP A 452 18.48 10.21 -15.21
C ASP A 452 17.39 9.17 -14.89
N GLU A 453 17.09 8.34 -15.87
CA GLU A 453 16.24 7.15 -15.71
C GLU A 453 17.10 5.88 -15.66
N PRO A 454 16.65 4.83 -14.93
CA PRO A 454 17.32 3.53 -15.01
C PRO A 454 17.22 3.00 -16.44
N ALA A 455 18.15 2.14 -16.82
CA ALA A 455 18.10 1.50 -18.14
C ALA A 455 16.74 0.79 -18.34
N ARG A 456 16.05 1.04 -19.45
CA ARG A 456 14.69 0.53 -19.73
C ARG A 456 14.60 -0.99 -19.63
N TRP A 457 15.64 -1.71 -20.10
CA TRP A 457 15.70 -3.16 -19.96
C TRP A 457 15.70 -3.62 -18.51
N ASN A 458 16.31 -2.86 -17.59
CA ASN A 458 16.36 -3.16 -16.16
C ASN A 458 14.96 -3.05 -15.54
N SER A 459 14.23 -2.00 -15.87
CA SER A 459 12.83 -1.81 -15.43
C SER A 459 11.92 -2.91 -16.00
N PHE A 460 12.06 -3.25 -17.27
CA PHE A 460 11.36 -4.37 -17.90
C PHE A 460 11.65 -5.70 -17.20
N PHE A 461 12.94 -5.97 -16.92
CA PHE A 461 13.35 -7.17 -16.22
C PHE A 461 12.71 -7.30 -14.84
N TRP A 462 12.66 -6.20 -14.07
CA TRP A 462 12.00 -6.20 -12.76
C TRP A 462 10.49 -6.45 -12.85
N ALA A 463 9.83 -5.96 -13.88
CA ALA A 463 8.42 -6.30 -14.11
C ALA A 463 8.23 -7.83 -14.29
N LEU A 464 9.13 -8.49 -15.04
CA LEU A 464 9.10 -9.95 -15.22
C LEU A 464 9.37 -10.70 -13.91
N VAL A 465 10.33 -10.25 -13.10
CA VAL A 465 10.65 -10.86 -11.80
C VAL A 465 9.44 -10.75 -10.86
N LEU A 466 8.80 -9.58 -10.78
CA LEU A 466 7.59 -9.38 -9.98
C LEU A 466 6.45 -10.29 -10.42
N GLY A 467 6.23 -10.42 -11.73
CA GLY A 467 5.24 -11.33 -12.28
C GLY A 467 5.54 -12.80 -11.93
N SER A 468 6.79 -13.21 -12.03
CA SER A 468 7.20 -14.60 -11.76
C SER A 468 6.95 -15.02 -10.31
N ILE A 469 7.35 -14.19 -9.34
CA ILE A 469 7.10 -14.49 -7.92
C ILE A 469 5.59 -14.43 -7.60
N SER A 470 4.85 -13.53 -8.22
CA SER A 470 3.41 -13.42 -8.02
C SER A 470 2.65 -14.64 -8.56
N VAL A 471 3.05 -15.17 -9.71
CA VAL A 471 2.51 -16.45 -10.23
C VAL A 471 2.78 -17.59 -9.26
N SER A 472 3.98 -17.68 -8.70
CA SER A 472 4.31 -18.77 -7.76
C SER A 472 3.47 -18.74 -6.48
N LEU A 473 3.14 -17.56 -5.97
CA LEU A 473 2.26 -17.42 -4.79
C LEU A 473 0.77 -17.62 -5.13
N LEU A 474 0.36 -17.29 -6.36
CA LEU A 474 -1.00 -17.53 -6.82
C LEU A 474 -1.37 -19.02 -6.77
N LEU A 475 -0.38 -19.91 -6.99
CA LEU A 475 -0.59 -21.37 -6.95
C LEU A 475 -1.05 -21.89 -5.58
N PHE A 476 -0.80 -21.16 -4.48
CA PHE A 476 -1.26 -21.56 -3.15
C PHE A 476 -2.76 -21.32 -2.92
N ASN A 477 -3.36 -20.41 -3.69
CA ASN A 477 -4.78 -20.03 -3.55
C ASN A 477 -5.18 -19.74 -2.08
N ALA A 478 -4.29 -19.08 -1.32
CA ALA A 478 -4.48 -18.82 0.09
C ALA A 478 -3.97 -17.41 0.46
N LEU A 479 -4.66 -16.75 1.39
CA LEU A 479 -4.31 -15.40 1.86
C LEU A 479 -3.02 -15.39 2.71
N GLN A 480 -2.86 -16.36 3.60
CA GLN A 480 -1.75 -16.41 4.55
C GLN A 480 -0.35 -16.36 3.91
N PRO A 481 -0.03 -17.13 2.84
CA PRO A 481 1.26 -17.00 2.16
C PRO A 481 1.53 -15.60 1.64
N LEU A 482 0.52 -14.93 1.11
CA LEU A 482 0.64 -13.55 0.61
C LEU A 482 0.91 -12.56 1.75
N GLN A 483 0.21 -12.70 2.88
CA GLN A 483 0.45 -11.90 4.08
C GLN A 483 1.85 -12.14 4.64
N THR A 484 2.30 -13.40 4.69
CA THR A 484 3.61 -13.78 5.24
C THR A 484 4.76 -13.11 4.50
N THR A 485 4.70 -13.00 3.16
CA THR A 485 5.76 -12.34 2.38
C THR A 485 5.95 -10.88 2.78
N SER A 486 4.87 -10.14 2.97
CA SER A 486 4.92 -8.74 3.42
C SER A 486 5.43 -8.63 4.86
N ILE A 487 4.96 -9.50 5.77
CA ILE A 487 5.34 -9.49 7.19
C ILE A 487 6.85 -9.74 7.33
N VAL A 488 7.37 -10.78 6.68
CA VAL A 488 8.80 -11.12 6.75
C VAL A 488 9.67 -10.01 6.16
N ALA A 489 9.28 -9.48 5.00
CA ALA A 489 10.04 -8.42 4.33
C ALA A 489 10.04 -7.09 5.13
N ALA A 490 8.97 -6.80 5.86
CA ALA A 490 8.85 -5.58 6.66
C ALA A 490 9.78 -5.58 7.88
N PHE A 491 10.05 -6.72 8.49
CA PHE A 491 10.79 -6.78 9.76
C PHE A 491 12.16 -6.12 9.70
N PRO A 492 13.09 -6.52 8.81
CA PRO A 492 14.38 -5.84 8.68
C PRO A 492 14.22 -4.39 8.21
N LEU A 493 13.20 -4.11 7.41
CA LEU A 493 12.95 -2.77 6.89
C LEU A 493 12.51 -1.80 7.99
N MET A 494 11.78 -2.24 9.02
CA MET A 494 11.48 -1.40 10.19
C MET A 494 12.75 -0.85 10.84
N GLY A 495 13.79 -1.69 11.02
CA GLY A 495 15.09 -1.25 11.53
C GLY A 495 15.74 -0.19 10.66
N VAL A 496 15.66 -0.35 9.34
CA VAL A 496 16.16 0.66 8.38
C VAL A 496 15.37 1.96 8.48
N LEU A 497 14.05 1.92 8.57
CA LEU A 497 13.21 3.11 8.68
C LEU A 497 13.42 3.87 10.01
N ILE A 498 13.74 3.17 11.09
CA ILE A 498 14.19 3.79 12.35
C ILE A 498 15.50 4.56 12.11
N LEU A 499 16.48 3.96 11.43
CA LEU A 499 17.73 4.66 11.10
C LEU A 499 17.48 5.89 10.20
N VAL A 500 16.56 5.80 9.26
CA VAL A 500 16.14 6.92 8.39
C VAL A 500 15.57 8.07 9.23
N ALA A 501 14.66 7.77 10.15
CA ALA A 501 14.06 8.78 11.04
C ALA A 501 15.11 9.40 11.98
N LEU A 502 15.96 8.60 12.60
CA LEU A 502 17.05 9.07 13.47
C LEU A 502 18.06 9.94 12.69
N SER A 503 18.37 9.55 11.44
CA SER A 503 19.25 10.31 10.55
C SER A 503 18.69 11.72 10.29
N PHE A 504 17.40 11.82 10.00
CA PHE A 504 16.72 13.10 9.85
C PHE A 504 16.80 13.97 11.12
N PHE A 505 16.44 13.39 12.29
CA PHE A 505 16.49 14.16 13.54
C PHE A 505 17.89 14.61 13.92
N LYS A 506 18.93 13.85 13.59
CA LYS A 506 20.31 14.27 13.76
C LYS A 506 20.66 15.43 12.83
N MET A 507 20.40 15.28 11.53
CA MET A 507 20.70 16.33 10.53
C MET A 507 20.03 17.67 10.84
N ILE A 508 18.76 17.66 11.25
CA ILE A 508 18.03 18.91 11.55
C ILE A 508 18.53 19.58 12.84
N ARG A 509 18.97 18.79 13.84
CA ARG A 509 19.60 19.33 15.07
C ARG A 509 20.95 19.96 14.81
N GLU A 510 21.76 19.34 13.96
CA GLU A 510 23.06 19.89 13.53
C GLU A 510 22.90 21.22 12.78
N ASP A 511 21.85 21.35 11.97
CA ASP A 511 21.55 22.62 11.28
C ASP A 511 21.06 23.70 12.24
N ASP A 512 20.26 23.33 13.25
CA ASP A 512 19.85 24.29 14.29
C ASP A 512 21.05 24.81 15.10
N ALA A 513 21.98 23.91 15.46
CA ALA A 513 23.19 24.28 16.20
C ALA A 513 24.08 25.25 15.40
N LYS A 514 24.24 25.01 14.10
CA LYS A 514 24.99 25.89 13.20
C LYS A 514 24.34 27.27 13.04
N ALA A 515 23.02 27.32 12.94
CA ALA A 515 22.27 28.57 12.83
C ALA A 515 22.28 29.38 14.13
N GLY A 516 22.29 28.74 15.31
CA GLY A 516 22.41 29.39 16.62
C GLY A 516 23.80 29.94 16.89
N GLY A 517 24.87 29.22 16.48
CA GLY A 517 26.26 29.71 16.64
C GLY A 517 26.67 30.83 15.70
N ALA A 518 26.00 30.99 14.55
CA ALA A 518 26.24 32.09 13.61
C ALA A 518 25.56 33.41 14.02
N GLY A 519 24.74 33.42 15.09
CA GLY A 519 24.10 34.62 15.64
C GLY A 519 24.83 35.19 16.86
N GLU A 520 25.92 34.57 17.30
CA GLU A 520 26.75 35.03 18.42
C GLU A 520 28.11 35.63 17.98
N GLU A 521 28.44 35.66 16.67
CA GLU A 521 29.57 36.41 16.08
C GLU A 521 29.04 37.70 15.38
#